data_b562c397bd78f38584a2fa46be78ceca
#
_entry.id   b562c397bd78f38584a2fa46be78ceca
#
_cell.length_a   1.000
_cell.length_b   1.000
_cell.length_c   1.000
_cell.angle_alpha   90.00
_cell.angle_beta   90.00
_cell.angle_gamma   90.00
#
_symmetry.space_group_name_H-M   'P 1'
#
loop_
_entity.id
_entity.type
_entity.pdbx_description
1 polymer ?
#
loop_
_entity_poly.entity_id
_entity_poly.type
_entity_poly.pdbx_seq_one_letter_code
_entity_poly.pdbx_strand_id
1 'polypeptide(L)'
;AIDEYKPLDATTNPSLILAAAQMPAYQELVDDAVAYGKKLGGSEEEQIKNASDKLFVLFGAEILKRIPGRVSTEVDARLSFDKEGMIQRARRLIDLYKEAGISKDRILIKLSSTWEGIQAGKVLEAEYGIHCNMTLLFSFAQAVACAEAGVTLISPFVGRILDWYVANGDKKTYEPAEDPGVKSVTKIYNYYKKFGYKTIVMGASFRNTGEIKALTGCDYLTISPKLLAELSKEYVKLTPTLSVKEAQTCELEKLHLDEKAFRWHHNEDQMAVEKLSDGIRKFAADAVKLERMLKVEMLDPSAPS
;
A
#
# COMPACT_ATOMS: atom_id res chain seq x y z
N ALA A 1 1.93 -14.75 12.43
CA ALA A 1 3.15 -14.16 11.85
C ALA A 1 3.60 -12.90 12.60
N ILE A 2 2.65 -12.04 12.97
CA ILE A 2 2.97 -10.79 13.70
C ILE A 2 3.62 -11.11 15.05
N ASP A 3 3.08 -12.05 15.80
CA ASP A 3 3.63 -12.42 17.12
C ASP A 3 5.00 -13.09 17.01
N GLU A 4 5.25 -13.82 15.91
CA GLU A 4 6.50 -14.52 15.66
C GLU A 4 7.63 -13.55 15.26
N TYR A 5 7.37 -12.64 14.31
CA TYR A 5 8.40 -11.78 13.72
C TYR A 5 8.46 -10.38 14.32
N LYS A 6 7.45 -9.98 15.09
CA LYS A 6 7.38 -8.67 15.79
C LYS A 6 7.72 -7.47 14.90
N PRO A 7 6.98 -7.27 13.80
CA PRO A 7 7.24 -6.14 12.92
C PRO A 7 6.90 -4.81 13.59
N LEU A 8 7.51 -3.72 13.10
CA LEU A 8 7.19 -2.37 13.57
C LEU A 8 5.82 -1.93 13.05
N ASP A 9 5.61 -2.02 11.75
CA ASP A 9 4.40 -1.62 11.05
C ASP A 9 3.77 -2.81 10.34
N ALA A 10 2.51 -2.67 9.95
CA ALA A 10 1.82 -3.65 9.13
C ALA A 10 1.05 -2.94 8.02
N THR A 11 0.83 -3.65 6.93
CA THR A 11 0.05 -3.15 5.80
C THR A 11 -1.07 -4.11 5.46
N THR A 12 -2.18 -3.57 5.01
CA THR A 12 -3.31 -4.33 4.48
C THR A 12 -3.60 -3.88 3.05
N ASN A 13 -4.35 -4.68 2.34
CA ASN A 13 -4.89 -4.34 1.02
C ASN A 13 -6.19 -5.13 0.83
N PRO A 14 -6.98 -4.83 -0.22
CA PRO A 14 -8.26 -5.51 -0.41
C PRO A 14 -8.13 -7.03 -0.53
N SER A 15 -7.07 -7.53 -1.15
CA SER A 15 -6.84 -8.98 -1.30
C SER A 15 -6.61 -9.66 0.04
N LEU A 16 -5.81 -9.04 0.91
CA LEU A 16 -5.52 -9.58 2.24
C LEU A 16 -6.76 -9.55 3.13
N ILE A 17 -7.53 -8.47 3.08
CA ILE A 17 -8.78 -8.35 3.86
C ILE A 17 -9.80 -9.37 3.39
N LEU A 18 -9.95 -9.57 2.07
CA LEU A 18 -10.86 -10.58 1.53
C LEU A 18 -10.49 -11.97 2.02
N ALA A 19 -9.21 -12.33 1.97
CA ALA A 19 -8.73 -13.63 2.42
C ALA A 19 -8.97 -13.82 3.92
N ALA A 20 -8.65 -12.80 4.73
CA ALA A 20 -8.85 -12.86 6.18
C ALA A 20 -10.33 -12.95 6.56
N ALA A 21 -11.19 -12.24 5.85
CA ALA A 21 -12.65 -12.23 6.10
C ALA A 21 -13.29 -13.60 5.88
N GLN A 22 -12.65 -14.47 5.09
CA GLN A 22 -13.13 -15.83 4.83
C GLN A 22 -12.67 -16.83 5.89
N MET A 23 -11.79 -16.43 6.80
CA MET A 23 -11.28 -17.31 7.86
C MET A 23 -12.24 -17.35 9.05
N PRO A 24 -12.56 -18.57 9.59
CA PRO A 24 -13.45 -18.68 10.75
C PRO A 24 -13.01 -17.87 11.97
N ALA A 25 -11.69 -17.72 12.16
CA ALA A 25 -11.12 -16.98 13.29
C ALA A 25 -11.54 -15.49 13.30
N TYR A 26 -11.91 -14.93 12.14
CA TYR A 26 -12.27 -13.51 12.01
C TYR A 26 -13.74 -13.28 11.70
N GLN A 27 -14.56 -14.33 11.80
CA GLN A 27 -15.99 -14.23 11.50
C GLN A 27 -16.69 -13.20 12.40
N GLU A 28 -16.27 -13.07 13.65
CA GLU A 28 -16.84 -12.08 14.58
C GLU A 28 -16.66 -10.65 14.07
N LEU A 29 -15.50 -10.34 13.48
CA LEU A 29 -15.25 -9.03 12.89
C LEU A 29 -16.17 -8.75 11.72
N VAL A 30 -16.42 -9.77 10.89
CA VAL A 30 -17.34 -9.67 9.76
C VAL A 30 -18.76 -9.42 10.25
N ASP A 31 -19.19 -10.17 11.28
CA ASP A 31 -20.52 -10.01 11.89
C ASP A 31 -20.70 -8.60 12.46
N ASP A 32 -19.72 -8.09 13.17
CA ASP A 32 -19.73 -6.74 13.73
C ASP A 32 -19.83 -5.67 12.63
N ALA A 33 -19.10 -5.86 11.53
CA ALA A 33 -19.14 -4.93 10.40
C ALA A 33 -20.52 -4.90 9.74
N VAL A 34 -21.11 -6.07 9.53
CA VAL A 34 -22.45 -6.21 8.95
C VAL A 34 -23.50 -5.54 9.86
N ALA A 35 -23.43 -5.80 11.18
CA ALA A 35 -24.33 -5.18 12.15
C ALA A 35 -24.21 -3.65 12.12
N TYR A 36 -23.01 -3.12 12.00
CA TYR A 36 -22.76 -1.68 11.88
C TYR A 36 -23.42 -1.10 10.63
N GLY A 37 -23.26 -1.74 9.49
CA GLY A 37 -23.88 -1.31 8.24
C GLY A 37 -25.40 -1.28 8.31
N LYS A 38 -26.00 -2.32 8.89
CA LYS A 38 -27.44 -2.41 9.10
C LYS A 38 -27.94 -1.30 10.04
N LYS A 39 -27.20 -1.05 11.11
CA LYS A 39 -27.55 -0.02 12.12
C LYS A 39 -27.61 1.37 11.50
N LEU A 40 -26.67 1.72 10.63
CA LEU A 40 -26.67 3.01 9.95
C LEU A 40 -27.82 3.15 8.96
N GLY A 41 -28.31 2.04 8.44
CA GLY A 41 -29.46 2.03 7.52
C GLY A 41 -29.13 2.64 6.15
N GLY A 42 -30.17 3.11 5.47
CA GLY A 42 -30.07 3.60 4.10
C GLY A 42 -30.33 2.48 3.10
N SER A 43 -29.92 2.71 1.84
CA SER A 43 -30.04 1.69 0.80
C SER A 43 -29.16 0.49 1.12
N GLU A 44 -29.45 -0.64 0.46
CA GLU A 44 -28.60 -1.83 0.58
C GLU A 44 -27.14 -1.51 0.20
N GLU A 45 -26.95 -0.74 -0.86
CA GLU A 45 -25.61 -0.32 -1.33
C GLU A 45 -24.87 0.51 -0.27
N GLU A 46 -25.57 1.44 0.38
CA GLU A 46 -25.01 2.25 1.47
C GLU A 46 -24.63 1.39 2.66
N GLN A 47 -25.47 0.42 3.02
CA GLN A 47 -25.21 -0.49 4.13
C GLN A 47 -23.96 -1.35 3.86
N ILE A 48 -23.80 -1.85 2.62
CA ILE A 48 -22.63 -2.63 2.21
C ILE A 48 -21.36 -1.78 2.26
N LYS A 49 -21.44 -0.55 1.77
CA LYS A 49 -20.31 0.39 1.81
C LYS A 49 -19.87 0.65 3.24
N ASN A 50 -20.82 0.94 4.13
CA ASN A 50 -20.53 1.20 5.53
C ASN A 50 -19.98 -0.03 6.25
N ALA A 51 -20.50 -1.21 5.95
CA ALA A 51 -19.99 -2.46 6.50
C ALA A 51 -18.56 -2.73 6.03
N SER A 52 -18.27 -2.49 4.75
CA SER A 52 -16.94 -2.65 4.17
C SER A 52 -15.91 -1.73 4.84
N ASP A 53 -16.25 -0.44 4.99
CA ASP A 53 -15.39 0.53 5.68
C ASP A 53 -15.12 0.10 7.12
N LYS A 54 -16.17 -0.32 7.82
CA LYS A 54 -16.04 -0.76 9.21
C LYS A 54 -15.16 -2.01 9.31
N LEU A 55 -15.29 -2.92 8.38
CA LEU A 55 -14.48 -4.15 8.36
C LEU A 55 -12.98 -3.85 8.23
N PHE A 56 -12.61 -2.94 7.33
CA PHE A 56 -11.22 -2.52 7.19
C PHE A 56 -10.67 -1.95 8.49
N VAL A 57 -11.46 -1.12 9.16
CA VAL A 57 -11.06 -0.51 10.44
C VAL A 57 -10.97 -1.57 11.55
N LEU A 58 -11.90 -2.52 11.60
CA LEU A 58 -11.87 -3.59 12.60
C LEU A 58 -10.60 -4.45 12.45
N PHE A 59 -10.23 -4.82 11.23
CA PHE A 59 -8.98 -5.55 10.99
C PHE A 59 -7.76 -4.71 11.38
N GLY A 60 -7.74 -3.44 10.98
CA GLY A 60 -6.66 -2.53 11.34
C GLY A 60 -6.50 -2.39 12.85
N ALA A 61 -7.62 -2.27 13.57
CA ALA A 61 -7.62 -2.15 15.03
C ALA A 61 -7.05 -3.41 15.69
N GLU A 62 -7.41 -4.60 15.20
CA GLU A 62 -6.86 -5.85 15.72
C GLU A 62 -5.34 -5.94 15.51
N ILE A 63 -4.87 -5.54 14.34
CA ILE A 63 -3.43 -5.53 14.03
C ILE A 63 -2.70 -4.56 14.96
N LEU A 64 -3.26 -3.37 15.19
CA LEU A 64 -2.64 -2.33 16.02
C LEU A 64 -2.46 -2.74 17.49
N LYS A 65 -3.22 -3.71 17.97
CA LYS A 65 -3.03 -4.27 19.32
C LYS A 65 -1.71 -5.04 19.44
N ARG A 66 -1.11 -5.44 18.32
CA ARG A 66 0.04 -6.35 18.28
C ARG A 66 1.32 -5.73 17.72
N ILE A 67 1.25 -4.49 17.21
CA ILE A 67 2.41 -3.80 16.65
C ILE A 67 2.59 -2.44 17.34
N PRO A 68 3.84 -1.95 17.49
CA PRO A 68 4.08 -0.64 18.10
C PRO A 68 3.88 0.53 17.15
N GLY A 69 3.97 0.31 15.84
CA GLY A 69 3.92 1.36 14.83
C GLY A 69 2.55 1.59 14.24
N ARG A 70 2.51 1.72 12.92
CA ARG A 70 1.31 2.09 12.16
C ARG A 70 0.78 0.92 11.35
N VAL A 71 -0.53 0.98 11.06
CA VAL A 71 -1.14 0.09 10.06
C VAL A 71 -1.55 0.92 8.84
N SER A 72 -1.35 0.37 7.65
CA SER A 72 -1.83 0.97 6.41
C SER A 72 -3.19 0.38 6.04
N THR A 73 -4.17 1.25 5.82
CA THR A 73 -5.54 0.91 5.43
C THR A 73 -5.87 1.57 4.10
N GLU A 74 -6.32 0.79 3.13
CA GLU A 74 -6.44 1.25 1.75
C GLU A 74 -7.83 1.81 1.42
N VAL A 75 -7.85 2.93 0.72
CA VAL A 75 -9.04 3.51 0.12
C VAL A 75 -9.42 2.69 -1.11
N ASP A 76 -10.72 2.53 -1.35
CA ASP A 76 -11.26 1.77 -2.48
C ASP A 76 -10.57 2.14 -3.80
N ALA A 77 -10.01 1.14 -4.48
CA ALA A 77 -9.28 1.33 -5.73
C ALA A 77 -10.15 1.88 -6.86
N ARG A 78 -11.48 1.71 -6.78
CA ARG A 78 -12.40 2.30 -7.76
C ARG A 78 -12.41 3.83 -7.72
N LEU A 79 -11.90 4.43 -6.65
CA LEU A 79 -11.75 5.88 -6.51
C LEU A 79 -10.42 6.40 -7.04
N SER A 80 -9.60 5.58 -7.66
CA SER A 80 -8.24 5.94 -8.08
C SER A 80 -8.13 7.17 -8.98
N PHE A 81 -9.18 7.52 -9.70
CA PHE A 81 -9.23 8.68 -10.59
C PHE A 81 -10.17 9.79 -10.08
N ASP A 82 -10.61 9.67 -8.83
CA ASP A 82 -11.52 10.62 -8.17
C ASP A 82 -10.84 11.19 -6.94
N LYS A 83 -10.17 12.32 -7.12
CA LYS A 83 -9.40 12.99 -6.04
C LYS A 83 -10.28 13.28 -4.83
N GLU A 84 -11.42 13.93 -5.03
CA GLU A 84 -12.32 14.31 -3.93
C GLU A 84 -12.91 13.07 -3.22
N GLY A 85 -13.26 12.05 -3.99
CA GLY A 85 -13.76 10.80 -3.45
C GLY A 85 -12.73 10.12 -2.55
N MET A 86 -11.46 10.11 -2.95
CA MET A 86 -10.37 9.56 -2.14
C MET A 86 -10.17 10.34 -0.85
N ILE A 87 -10.22 11.68 -0.91
CA ILE A 87 -10.09 12.54 0.27
C ILE A 87 -11.20 12.25 1.27
N GLN A 88 -12.44 12.21 0.81
CA GLN A 88 -13.60 11.97 1.67
C GLN A 88 -13.57 10.56 2.29
N ARG A 89 -13.22 9.56 1.49
CA ARG A 89 -13.15 8.18 2.00
C ARG A 89 -12.04 8.01 3.02
N ALA A 90 -10.89 8.63 2.80
CA ALA A 90 -9.77 8.64 3.75
C ALA A 90 -10.19 9.26 5.08
N ARG A 91 -10.87 10.40 5.04
CA ARG A 91 -11.36 11.08 6.23
C ARG A 91 -12.38 10.22 6.99
N ARG A 92 -13.25 9.54 6.25
CA ARG A 92 -14.22 8.64 6.85
C ARG A 92 -13.54 7.47 7.57
N LEU A 93 -12.54 6.86 6.95
CA LEU A 93 -11.79 5.76 7.60
C LEU A 93 -11.11 6.24 8.89
N ILE A 94 -10.53 7.43 8.87
CA ILE A 94 -9.91 8.03 10.06
C ILE A 94 -10.95 8.28 11.16
N ASP A 95 -12.14 8.76 10.80
CA ASP A 95 -13.24 8.96 11.77
C ASP A 95 -13.67 7.63 12.40
N LEU A 96 -13.74 6.57 11.62
CA LEU A 96 -14.07 5.23 12.14
C LEU A 96 -12.98 4.72 13.08
N TYR A 97 -11.72 4.97 12.80
CA TYR A 97 -10.62 4.65 13.72
C TYR A 97 -10.75 5.45 15.02
N LYS A 98 -11.10 6.73 14.91
CA LYS A 98 -11.29 7.59 16.08
C LYS A 98 -12.43 7.08 16.97
N GLU A 99 -13.53 6.64 16.36
CA GLU A 99 -14.64 6.03 17.09
C GLU A 99 -14.20 4.77 17.85
N ALA A 100 -13.22 4.05 17.31
CA ALA A 100 -12.62 2.87 17.94
C ALA A 100 -11.53 3.21 18.97
N GLY A 101 -11.30 4.49 19.25
CA GLY A 101 -10.29 4.95 20.21
C GLY A 101 -8.88 4.99 19.67
N ILE A 102 -8.71 4.99 18.34
CA ILE A 102 -7.40 4.95 17.69
C ILE A 102 -7.08 6.30 17.05
N SER A 103 -5.92 6.88 17.42
CA SER A 103 -5.43 8.13 16.86
C SER A 103 -5.01 7.96 15.40
N LYS A 104 -5.25 9.00 14.59
CA LYS A 104 -4.78 9.04 13.20
C LYS A 104 -3.26 8.90 13.08
N ASP A 105 -2.51 9.19 14.14
CA ASP A 105 -1.05 9.04 14.15
C ASP A 105 -0.60 7.58 14.06
N ARG A 106 -1.50 6.63 14.33
CA ARG A 106 -1.26 5.20 14.20
C ARG A 106 -1.65 4.64 12.83
N ILE A 107 -2.14 5.49 11.92
CA ILE A 107 -2.72 5.07 10.64
C ILE A 107 -1.97 5.71 9.47
N LEU A 108 -1.72 4.90 8.43
CA LEU A 108 -1.36 5.38 7.11
C LEU A 108 -2.53 5.05 6.18
N ILE A 109 -3.09 6.08 5.56
CA ILE A 109 -4.12 5.87 4.53
C ILE A 109 -3.42 5.52 3.22
N LYS A 110 -3.77 4.39 2.65
CA LYS A 110 -3.14 3.88 1.45
C LYS A 110 -3.93 4.31 0.23
N LEU A 111 -3.26 5.00 -0.69
CA LEU A 111 -3.85 5.54 -1.90
C LEU A 111 -3.08 5.04 -3.12
N SER A 112 -3.78 4.77 -4.22
CA SER A 112 -3.12 4.44 -5.49
C SER A 112 -2.37 5.66 -6.03
N SER A 113 -1.20 5.41 -6.64
CA SER A 113 -0.30 6.47 -7.12
C SER A 113 -0.64 6.95 -8.53
N THR A 114 -1.91 7.27 -8.76
CA THR A 114 -2.37 8.04 -9.91
C THR A 114 -2.08 9.52 -9.64
N TRP A 115 -2.17 10.37 -10.65
CA TRP A 115 -2.06 11.82 -10.42
C TRP A 115 -3.08 12.28 -9.38
N GLU A 116 -4.33 11.85 -9.54
CA GLU A 116 -5.42 12.18 -8.62
C GLU A 116 -5.15 11.68 -7.19
N GLY A 117 -4.63 10.45 -7.07
CA GLY A 117 -4.28 9.87 -5.75
C GLY A 117 -3.14 10.62 -5.07
N ILE A 118 -2.14 11.03 -5.83
CA ILE A 118 -1.00 11.81 -5.30
C ILE A 118 -1.47 13.18 -4.82
N GLN A 119 -2.35 13.84 -5.58
CA GLN A 119 -2.91 15.13 -5.18
C GLN A 119 -3.82 15.00 -3.95
N ALA A 120 -4.59 13.91 -3.87
CA ALA A 120 -5.39 13.61 -2.67
C ALA A 120 -4.47 13.45 -1.45
N GLY A 121 -3.36 12.74 -1.59
CA GLY A 121 -2.37 12.57 -0.53
C GLY A 121 -1.79 13.89 -0.05
N LYS A 122 -1.49 14.78 -0.99
CA LYS A 122 -1.00 16.13 -0.67
C LYS A 122 -1.98 16.89 0.21
N VAL A 123 -3.26 16.88 -0.14
CA VAL A 123 -4.31 17.56 0.62
C VAL A 123 -4.48 16.92 2.01
N LEU A 124 -4.54 15.59 2.07
CA LEU A 124 -4.72 14.89 3.33
C LEU A 124 -3.59 15.16 4.32
N GLU A 125 -2.35 15.17 3.84
CA GLU A 125 -1.19 15.45 4.70
C GLU A 125 -1.16 16.91 5.15
N ALA A 126 -1.33 17.84 4.21
CA ALA A 126 -1.16 19.27 4.50
C ALA A 126 -2.34 19.90 5.25
N GLU A 127 -3.56 19.52 4.89
CA GLU A 127 -4.77 20.16 5.41
C GLU A 127 -5.45 19.40 6.55
N TYR A 128 -5.34 18.05 6.55
CA TYR A 128 -6.04 17.22 7.53
C TYR A 128 -5.12 16.50 8.51
N GLY A 129 -3.81 16.60 8.31
CA GLY A 129 -2.84 15.89 9.15
C GLY A 129 -3.00 14.38 9.11
N ILE A 130 -3.49 13.84 8.00
CA ILE A 130 -3.66 12.42 7.77
C ILE A 130 -2.47 11.90 6.97
N HIS A 131 -1.74 10.96 7.56
CA HIS A 131 -0.56 10.37 6.93
C HIS A 131 -0.95 9.38 5.85
N CYS A 132 -0.23 9.40 4.73
CA CYS A 132 -0.54 8.58 3.56
C CYS A 132 0.61 7.65 3.19
N ASN A 133 0.23 6.47 2.67
CA ASN A 133 1.12 5.51 2.04
C ASN A 133 0.69 5.40 0.58
N MET A 134 1.55 5.87 -0.34
CA MET A 134 1.24 5.82 -1.78
C MET A 134 1.65 4.48 -2.34
N THR A 135 0.68 3.69 -2.76
CA THR A 135 0.85 2.33 -3.27
C THR A 135 0.69 2.25 -4.79
N LEU A 136 0.89 1.05 -5.35
CA LEU A 136 0.88 0.82 -6.79
C LEU A 136 1.85 1.76 -7.50
N LEU A 137 3.05 1.81 -6.97
CA LEU A 137 4.11 2.69 -7.45
C LEU A 137 5.12 1.87 -8.24
N PHE A 138 5.24 2.19 -9.53
CA PHE A 138 6.03 1.43 -10.49
C PHE A 138 6.99 2.29 -11.31
N SER A 139 6.75 3.61 -11.39
CA SER A 139 7.59 4.51 -12.20
C SER A 139 8.32 5.53 -11.34
N PHE A 140 9.42 6.04 -11.89
CA PHE A 140 10.16 7.12 -11.26
C PHE A 140 9.34 8.41 -11.20
N ALA A 141 8.52 8.67 -12.22
CA ALA A 141 7.62 9.84 -12.24
C ALA A 141 6.65 9.84 -11.06
N GLN A 142 6.09 8.67 -10.73
CA GLN A 142 5.21 8.54 -9.57
C GLN A 142 5.98 8.87 -8.27
N ALA A 143 7.18 8.36 -8.13
CA ALA A 143 8.01 8.60 -6.95
C ALA A 143 8.35 10.08 -6.78
N VAL A 144 8.73 10.75 -7.86
CA VAL A 144 9.05 12.19 -7.84
C VAL A 144 7.83 13.00 -7.42
N ALA A 145 6.66 12.74 -8.01
CA ALA A 145 5.43 13.46 -7.71
C ALA A 145 4.99 13.24 -6.26
N CYS A 146 5.16 12.03 -5.72
CA CYS A 146 4.84 11.73 -4.31
C CYS A 146 5.74 12.52 -3.35
N ALA A 147 7.03 12.62 -3.65
CA ALA A 147 7.95 13.40 -2.83
C ALA A 147 7.59 14.89 -2.83
N GLU A 148 7.29 15.43 -4.01
CA GLU A 148 6.86 16.83 -4.14
C GLU A 148 5.55 17.10 -3.40
N ALA A 149 4.67 16.11 -3.34
CA ALA A 149 3.40 16.20 -2.62
C ALA A 149 3.57 16.14 -1.09
N GLY A 150 4.74 15.75 -0.59
CA GLY A 150 5.01 15.72 0.84
C GLY A 150 4.33 14.58 1.58
N VAL A 151 4.07 13.46 0.92
CA VAL A 151 3.45 12.29 1.56
C VAL A 151 4.41 11.62 2.55
N THR A 152 3.87 10.94 3.54
CA THR A 152 4.69 10.31 4.60
C THR A 152 5.50 9.13 4.08
N LEU A 153 4.90 8.28 3.23
CA LEU A 153 5.51 7.02 2.84
C LEU A 153 5.08 6.60 1.44
N ILE A 154 5.99 5.99 0.70
CA ILE A 154 5.69 5.33 -0.57
C ILE A 154 6.01 3.86 -0.49
N SER A 155 5.24 3.03 -1.23
CA SER A 155 5.43 1.58 -1.30
C SER A 155 5.69 1.16 -2.76
N PRO A 156 6.91 1.35 -3.29
CA PRO A 156 7.23 0.87 -4.63
C PRO A 156 7.22 -0.66 -4.66
N PHE A 157 6.66 -1.21 -5.74
CA PHE A 157 6.51 -2.66 -5.91
C PHE A 157 7.69 -3.25 -6.67
N VAL A 158 8.47 -4.07 -5.99
CA VAL A 158 9.69 -4.67 -6.55
C VAL A 158 9.37 -5.89 -7.42
N GLY A 159 8.65 -6.85 -6.85
CA GLY A 159 8.40 -8.12 -7.52
C GLY A 159 7.46 -8.03 -8.71
N ARG A 160 6.47 -7.15 -8.68
CA ARG A 160 5.56 -6.96 -9.83
C ARG A 160 6.28 -6.34 -11.01
N ILE A 161 7.29 -5.49 -10.76
CA ILE A 161 8.15 -4.98 -11.82
C ILE A 161 8.94 -6.13 -12.44
N LEU A 162 9.54 -6.97 -11.62
CA LEU A 162 10.24 -8.16 -12.10
C LEU A 162 9.32 -9.04 -12.95
N ASP A 163 8.09 -9.29 -12.48
CA ASP A 163 7.11 -10.10 -13.20
C ASP A 163 6.89 -9.59 -14.63
N TRP A 164 6.78 -8.27 -14.80
CA TRP A 164 6.56 -7.69 -16.12
C TRP A 164 7.74 -7.95 -17.05
N TYR A 165 8.97 -7.75 -16.57
CA TYR A 165 10.16 -7.97 -17.38
C TYR A 165 10.39 -9.43 -17.72
N VAL A 166 10.03 -10.35 -16.83
CA VAL A 166 10.07 -11.79 -17.12
C VAL A 166 9.05 -12.16 -18.19
N ALA A 167 7.84 -11.61 -18.10
CA ALA A 167 6.75 -11.91 -19.04
C ALA A 167 6.96 -11.28 -20.43
N ASN A 168 7.61 -10.12 -20.51
CA ASN A 168 7.72 -9.33 -21.74
C ASN A 168 9.11 -9.28 -22.36
N GLY A 169 10.11 -9.94 -21.74
CA GLY A 169 11.47 -9.96 -22.21
C GLY A 169 11.97 -11.38 -22.47
N ASP A 170 13.15 -11.49 -23.01
CA ASP A 170 13.80 -12.77 -23.30
C ASP A 170 14.48 -13.35 -22.05
N LYS A 171 14.95 -12.50 -21.16
CA LYS A 171 15.61 -12.91 -19.94
C LYS A 171 14.60 -13.31 -18.88
N LYS A 172 14.75 -14.50 -18.31
CA LYS A 172 13.79 -15.06 -17.33
C LYS A 172 14.31 -15.04 -15.90
N THR A 173 15.61 -14.87 -15.71
CA THR A 173 16.24 -14.81 -14.39
C THR A 173 17.17 -13.60 -14.32
N TYR A 174 17.27 -12.99 -13.15
CA TYR A 174 18.09 -11.81 -12.90
C TYR A 174 18.91 -12.00 -11.63
N GLU A 175 20.18 -11.60 -11.67
CA GLU A 175 20.93 -11.43 -10.45
C GLU A 175 20.30 -10.32 -9.61
N PRO A 176 20.35 -10.38 -8.28
CA PRO A 176 19.70 -9.36 -7.44
C PRO A 176 20.06 -7.92 -7.80
N ALA A 177 21.33 -7.64 -8.10
CA ALA A 177 21.78 -6.30 -8.47
C ALA A 177 21.26 -5.84 -9.84
N GLU A 178 20.86 -6.77 -10.70
CA GLU A 178 20.34 -6.48 -12.04
C GLU A 178 18.81 -6.53 -12.12
N ASP A 179 18.15 -6.97 -11.06
CA ASP A 179 16.70 -7.06 -10.96
C ASP A 179 16.09 -5.68 -11.23
N PRO A 180 15.19 -5.55 -12.22
CA PRO A 180 14.62 -4.24 -12.57
C PRO A 180 13.81 -3.62 -11.44
N GLY A 181 13.19 -4.40 -10.58
CA GLY A 181 12.49 -3.90 -9.40
C GLY A 181 13.46 -3.33 -8.37
N VAL A 182 14.57 -4.03 -8.14
CA VAL A 182 15.64 -3.55 -7.25
C VAL A 182 16.25 -2.25 -7.78
N LYS A 183 16.53 -2.19 -9.08
CA LYS A 183 17.06 -0.97 -9.71
C LYS A 183 16.12 0.21 -9.56
N SER A 184 14.83 -0.02 -9.74
CA SER A 184 13.80 1.02 -9.59
C SER A 184 13.81 1.62 -8.19
N VAL A 185 13.75 0.78 -7.16
CA VAL A 185 13.71 1.25 -5.76
C VAL A 185 15.03 1.89 -5.36
N THR A 186 16.15 1.36 -5.83
CA THR A 186 17.49 1.95 -5.60
C THR A 186 17.54 3.38 -6.11
N LYS A 187 17.07 3.60 -7.34
CA LYS A 187 17.03 4.94 -7.95
C LYS A 187 16.15 5.89 -7.14
N ILE A 188 14.97 5.43 -6.72
CA ILE A 188 14.03 6.22 -5.91
C ILE A 188 14.67 6.59 -4.57
N TYR A 189 15.25 5.62 -3.87
CA TYR A 189 15.91 5.83 -2.60
C TYR A 189 17.02 6.88 -2.74
N ASN A 190 17.88 6.72 -3.72
CA ASN A 190 18.99 7.64 -3.97
C ASN A 190 18.48 9.06 -4.28
N TYR A 191 17.45 9.17 -5.09
CA TYR A 191 16.83 10.46 -5.41
C TYR A 191 16.28 11.15 -4.15
N TYR A 192 15.52 10.42 -3.34
CA TYR A 192 14.93 11.00 -2.14
C TYR A 192 15.98 11.45 -1.13
N LYS A 193 17.00 10.65 -0.91
CA LYS A 193 18.06 10.99 0.04
C LYS A 193 18.94 12.13 -0.46
N LYS A 194 19.27 12.12 -1.76
CA LYS A 194 20.08 13.19 -2.34
C LYS A 194 19.43 14.56 -2.20
N PHE A 195 18.13 14.64 -2.43
CA PHE A 195 17.41 15.91 -2.42
C PHE A 195 16.70 16.21 -1.10
N GLY A 196 17.00 15.45 -0.06
CA GLY A 196 16.54 15.75 1.29
C GLY A 196 15.05 15.52 1.55
N TYR A 197 14.39 14.71 0.76
CA TYR A 197 12.99 14.38 0.99
C TYR A 197 12.85 13.48 2.21
N LYS A 198 11.86 13.77 3.05
CA LYS A 198 11.60 13.01 4.29
C LYS A 198 10.68 11.83 4.08
N THR A 199 10.07 11.70 2.91
CA THR A 199 9.19 10.59 2.57
C THR A 199 9.91 9.25 2.75
N ILE A 200 9.29 8.35 3.49
CA ILE A 200 9.83 7.01 3.77
C ILE A 200 9.69 6.15 2.52
N VAL A 201 10.76 5.46 2.14
CA VAL A 201 10.75 4.51 1.03
C VAL A 201 10.64 3.11 1.62
N MET A 202 9.51 2.43 1.33
CA MET A 202 9.26 1.07 1.79
C MET A 202 9.14 0.12 0.60
N GLY A 203 10.19 -0.65 0.35
CA GLY A 203 10.13 -1.67 -0.70
C GLY A 203 9.05 -2.71 -0.40
N ALA A 204 8.30 -3.13 -1.41
CA ALA A 204 7.14 -4.01 -1.25
C ALA A 204 7.04 -5.04 -2.37
N SER A 205 6.20 -6.04 -2.17
CA SER A 205 5.86 -7.04 -3.20
C SER A 205 7.07 -7.83 -3.68
N PHE A 206 7.84 -8.40 -2.75
CA PHE A 206 9.03 -9.18 -3.10
C PHE A 206 8.67 -10.57 -3.63
N ARG A 207 9.47 -11.08 -4.56
CA ARG A 207 9.34 -12.42 -5.11
C ARG A 207 10.37 -13.41 -4.56
N ASN A 208 11.50 -12.91 -4.09
CA ASN A 208 12.57 -13.75 -3.57
C ASN A 208 13.42 -13.01 -2.53
N THR A 209 14.22 -13.74 -1.78
CA THR A 209 15.07 -13.17 -0.74
C THR A 209 16.24 -12.36 -1.31
N GLY A 210 16.66 -12.65 -2.53
CA GLY A 210 17.71 -11.88 -3.22
C GLY A 210 17.33 -10.43 -3.41
N GLU A 211 16.08 -10.16 -3.80
CA GLU A 211 15.55 -8.79 -3.92
C GLU A 211 15.61 -8.05 -2.58
N ILE A 212 15.21 -8.75 -1.51
CA ILE A 212 15.20 -8.17 -0.16
C ILE A 212 16.63 -7.82 0.28
N LYS A 213 17.56 -8.74 0.12
CA LYS A 213 18.96 -8.53 0.50
C LYS A 213 19.61 -7.41 -0.30
N ALA A 214 19.26 -7.27 -1.57
CA ALA A 214 19.80 -6.21 -2.44
C ALA A 214 19.28 -4.81 -2.09
N LEU A 215 18.22 -4.72 -1.27
CA LEU A 215 17.67 -3.44 -0.79
C LEU A 215 17.96 -3.18 0.68
N THR A 216 18.93 -3.88 1.26
CA THR A 216 19.38 -3.67 2.63
C THR A 216 19.86 -2.21 2.79
N GLY A 217 19.36 -1.52 3.78
CA GLY A 217 19.60 -0.08 3.97
C GLY A 217 18.41 0.79 3.58
N CYS A 218 17.43 0.25 2.87
CA CYS A 218 16.17 0.93 2.57
C CYS A 218 15.48 1.31 3.89
N ASP A 219 14.72 2.40 3.90
CA ASP A 219 14.05 2.88 5.11
C ASP A 219 13.18 1.80 5.75
N TYR A 220 12.31 1.16 4.97
CA TYR A 220 11.47 0.04 5.39
C TYR A 220 11.37 -0.98 4.26
N LEU A 221 11.08 -2.22 4.63
CA LEU A 221 10.76 -3.30 3.72
C LEU A 221 9.53 -4.04 4.25
N THR A 222 8.50 -4.17 3.43
CA THR A 222 7.36 -4.99 3.78
C THR A 222 7.54 -6.37 3.15
N ILE A 223 7.60 -7.39 4.00
CA ILE A 223 8.00 -8.74 3.62
C ILE A 223 6.92 -9.72 4.04
N SER A 224 6.52 -10.62 3.11
CA SER A 224 5.53 -11.65 3.41
C SER A 224 6.06 -12.64 4.46
N PRO A 225 5.16 -13.28 5.25
CA PRO A 225 5.59 -14.31 6.22
C PRO A 225 6.41 -15.43 5.59
N LYS A 226 6.07 -15.85 4.37
CA LYS A 226 6.81 -16.88 3.63
C LYS A 226 8.27 -16.49 3.43
N LEU A 227 8.52 -15.26 2.95
CA LEU A 227 9.87 -14.78 2.71
C LEU A 227 10.62 -14.49 4.01
N LEU A 228 9.92 -14.04 5.05
CA LEU A 228 10.50 -13.89 6.38
C LEU A 228 11.01 -15.24 6.92
N ALA A 229 10.22 -16.31 6.73
CA ALA A 229 10.62 -17.65 7.11
C ALA A 229 11.88 -18.13 6.36
N GLU A 230 11.94 -17.85 5.05
CA GLU A 230 13.13 -18.18 4.25
C GLU A 230 14.36 -17.41 4.72
N LEU A 231 14.21 -16.10 5.00
CA LEU A 231 15.31 -15.26 5.52
C LEU A 231 15.82 -15.76 6.87
N SER A 232 14.92 -16.21 7.74
CA SER A 232 15.29 -16.70 9.08
C SER A 232 16.19 -17.93 9.04
N LYS A 233 16.20 -18.65 7.92
CA LYS A 233 17.04 -19.84 7.72
C LYS A 233 18.40 -19.51 7.11
N GLU A 234 18.63 -18.27 6.72
CA GLU A 234 19.88 -17.81 6.12
C GLU A 234 20.80 -17.25 7.19
N TYR A 235 22.06 -17.64 7.15
CA TYR A 235 23.09 -17.21 8.11
C TYR A 235 24.18 -16.39 7.41
N VAL A 236 23.79 -15.62 6.37
CA VAL A 236 24.69 -14.77 5.61
C VAL A 236 24.74 -13.40 6.22
N LYS A 237 25.94 -12.86 6.41
CA LYS A 237 26.11 -11.48 6.89
C LYS A 237 25.57 -10.51 5.82
N LEU A 238 24.63 -9.64 6.23
CA LEU A 238 24.10 -8.62 5.35
C LEU A 238 24.94 -7.34 5.43
N THR A 239 25.26 -6.80 4.26
CA THR A 239 25.92 -5.49 4.15
C THR A 239 24.92 -4.54 3.50
N PRO A 240 24.67 -3.34 4.07
CA PRO A 240 23.79 -2.39 3.44
C PRO A 240 24.22 -2.04 2.04
N THR A 241 23.31 -2.18 1.07
CA THR A 241 23.54 -1.83 -0.32
C THR A 241 23.07 -0.41 -0.62
N LEU A 242 22.20 0.14 0.23
CA LEU A 242 21.71 1.50 0.14
C LEU A 242 22.21 2.31 1.33
N SER A 243 22.64 3.55 1.09
CA SER A 243 23.05 4.47 2.15
C SER A 243 22.84 5.91 1.71
N VAL A 244 22.62 6.78 2.68
CA VAL A 244 22.51 8.23 2.42
C VAL A 244 23.81 8.75 1.79
N LYS A 245 24.95 8.25 2.25
CA LYS A 245 26.27 8.66 1.75
C LYS A 245 26.40 8.38 0.24
N GLU A 246 26.05 7.18 -0.19
CA GLU A 246 26.08 6.83 -1.62
C GLU A 246 25.07 7.63 -2.42
N ALA A 247 23.89 7.87 -1.85
CA ALA A 247 22.83 8.67 -2.47
C ALA A 247 23.31 10.09 -2.78
N GLN A 248 24.09 10.70 -1.88
CA GLN A 248 24.62 12.06 -2.07
C GLN A 248 25.58 12.17 -3.27
N THR A 249 26.21 11.08 -3.63
CA THR A 249 27.18 11.06 -4.74
C THR A 249 26.56 10.61 -6.07
N CYS A 250 25.27 10.22 -6.10
CA CYS A 250 24.64 9.81 -7.35
C CYS A 250 24.43 11.00 -8.29
N GLU A 251 24.36 10.73 -9.59
CA GLU A 251 24.30 11.76 -10.63
C GLU A 251 22.87 12.16 -11.03
N LEU A 252 21.88 11.86 -10.20
CA LEU A 252 20.49 12.21 -10.50
C LEU A 252 20.26 13.72 -10.35
N GLU A 253 19.48 14.27 -11.26
CA GLU A 253 19.07 15.68 -11.23
C GLU A 253 17.68 15.81 -10.62
N LYS A 254 17.44 16.93 -9.91
CA LYS A 254 16.14 17.20 -9.31
C LYS A 254 15.12 17.53 -10.39
N LEU A 255 13.95 16.89 -10.30
CA LEU A 255 12.85 17.09 -11.23
C LEU A 255 11.67 17.78 -10.55
N HIS A 256 10.92 18.56 -11.33
CA HIS A 256 9.64 19.12 -10.94
C HIS A 256 8.62 18.68 -11.97
N LEU A 257 7.57 18.01 -11.55
CA LEU A 257 6.56 17.48 -12.45
C LEU A 257 5.19 18.13 -12.20
N ASP A 258 4.73 18.95 -13.17
CA ASP A 258 3.33 19.34 -13.22
C ASP A 258 2.50 18.17 -13.77
N GLU A 259 1.20 18.33 -13.90
CA GLU A 259 0.33 17.25 -14.34
C GLU A 259 0.71 16.74 -15.73
N LYS A 260 0.99 17.63 -16.68
CA LYS A 260 1.36 17.25 -18.06
C LYS A 260 2.66 16.45 -18.08
N ALA A 261 3.68 16.93 -17.38
CA ALA A 261 4.98 16.26 -17.31
C ALA A 261 4.86 14.91 -16.61
N PHE A 262 4.10 14.84 -15.51
CA PHE A 262 3.84 13.58 -14.81
C PHE A 262 3.20 12.55 -15.75
N ARG A 263 2.09 12.94 -16.40
CA ARG A 263 1.35 12.01 -17.27
C ARG A 263 2.21 11.55 -18.44
N TRP A 264 3.01 12.44 -19.01
CA TRP A 264 3.89 12.07 -20.12
C TRP A 264 5.01 11.13 -19.68
N HIS A 265 5.75 11.47 -18.63
CA HIS A 265 6.84 10.63 -18.15
C HIS A 265 6.36 9.26 -17.68
N HIS A 266 5.23 9.22 -16.98
CA HIS A 266 4.64 7.94 -16.57
C HIS A 266 4.22 7.12 -17.80
N ASN A 267 3.61 7.77 -18.78
CA ASN A 267 3.17 7.12 -20.02
C ASN A 267 4.32 6.48 -20.79
N GLU A 268 5.51 7.07 -20.76
CA GLU A 268 6.66 6.53 -21.45
C GLU A 268 7.20 5.24 -20.81
N ASP A 269 6.84 4.98 -19.58
CA ASP A 269 7.19 3.75 -18.87
C ASP A 269 6.07 2.73 -19.05
N GLN A 270 6.16 1.91 -20.11
CA GLN A 270 5.13 0.93 -20.46
C GLN A 270 4.84 -0.03 -19.31
N MET A 271 5.87 -0.53 -18.65
CA MET A 271 5.72 -1.43 -17.51
C MET A 271 4.87 -0.77 -16.42
N ALA A 272 5.17 0.47 -16.09
CA ALA A 272 4.44 1.21 -15.03
C ALA A 272 2.98 1.45 -15.40
N VAL A 273 2.72 1.84 -16.65
CA VAL A 273 1.34 2.05 -17.14
C VAL A 273 0.52 0.77 -17.00
N GLU A 274 1.07 -0.34 -17.48
CA GLU A 274 0.37 -1.64 -17.44
C GLU A 274 0.19 -2.14 -16.00
N LYS A 275 1.21 -2.05 -15.17
CA LYS A 275 1.16 -2.55 -13.79
C LYS A 275 0.26 -1.70 -12.89
N LEU A 276 0.23 -0.40 -13.08
CA LEU A 276 -0.68 0.47 -12.32
C LEU A 276 -2.14 0.13 -12.67
N SER A 277 -2.47 0.08 -13.94
CA SER A 277 -3.82 -0.25 -14.40
C SER A 277 -4.25 -1.64 -13.91
N ASP A 278 -3.37 -2.62 -14.04
CA ASP A 278 -3.63 -4.00 -13.61
C ASP A 278 -3.86 -4.09 -12.11
N GLY A 279 -3.03 -3.40 -11.32
CA GLY A 279 -3.16 -3.37 -9.86
C GLY A 279 -4.47 -2.75 -9.41
N ILE A 280 -4.89 -1.65 -10.03
CA ILE A 280 -6.16 -1.00 -9.73
C ILE A 280 -7.31 -1.95 -10.02
N ARG A 281 -7.30 -2.64 -11.19
CA ARG A 281 -8.35 -3.60 -11.54
C ARG A 281 -8.42 -4.78 -10.57
N LYS A 282 -7.28 -5.32 -10.17
CA LYS A 282 -7.22 -6.45 -9.23
C LYS A 282 -7.77 -6.08 -7.85
N PHE A 283 -7.35 -4.94 -7.32
CA PHE A 283 -7.85 -4.48 -6.03
C PHE A 283 -9.34 -4.14 -6.08
N ALA A 284 -9.80 -3.55 -7.17
CA ALA A 284 -11.23 -3.28 -7.37
C ALA A 284 -12.04 -4.58 -7.43
N ALA A 285 -11.53 -5.60 -8.13
CA ALA A 285 -12.20 -6.90 -8.21
C ALA A 285 -12.30 -7.56 -6.83
N ASP A 286 -11.26 -7.46 -6.00
CA ASP A 286 -11.27 -8.00 -4.65
C ASP A 286 -12.23 -7.24 -3.75
N ALA A 287 -12.34 -5.93 -3.91
CA ALA A 287 -13.32 -5.11 -3.20
C ALA A 287 -14.75 -5.53 -3.55
N VAL A 288 -15.03 -5.80 -4.82
CA VAL A 288 -16.35 -6.29 -5.27
C VAL A 288 -16.66 -7.66 -4.66
N LYS A 289 -15.67 -8.56 -4.62
CA LYS A 289 -15.84 -9.89 -3.99
C LYS A 289 -16.15 -9.75 -2.50
N LEU A 290 -15.47 -8.85 -1.82
CA LEU A 290 -15.73 -8.59 -0.40
C LEU A 290 -17.14 -8.06 -0.20
N GLU A 291 -17.58 -7.12 -1.02
CA GLU A 291 -18.93 -6.56 -0.96
C GLU A 291 -20.00 -7.63 -1.19
N ARG A 292 -19.76 -8.55 -2.13
CA ARG A 292 -20.69 -9.68 -2.38
C ARG A 292 -20.79 -10.60 -1.16
N MET A 293 -19.67 -10.87 -0.50
CA MET A 293 -19.64 -11.67 0.71
C MET A 293 -20.43 -10.98 1.83
N LEU A 294 -20.25 -9.69 2.02
CA LEU A 294 -20.99 -8.90 3.00
C LEU A 294 -22.49 -8.86 2.68
N LYS A 295 -22.84 -8.75 1.41
CA LYS A 295 -24.23 -8.77 0.94
C LYS A 295 -24.93 -10.09 1.30
N VAL A 296 -24.25 -11.21 1.07
CA VAL A 296 -24.78 -12.55 1.41
C VAL A 296 -25.05 -12.61 2.93
N GLU A 297 -24.14 -12.15 3.75
CA GLU A 297 -24.33 -12.11 5.21
C GLU A 297 -25.48 -11.21 5.63
N MET A 298 -25.63 -10.05 4.99
CA MET A 298 -26.72 -9.12 5.29
C MET A 298 -28.10 -9.69 5.01
N LEU A 299 -28.20 -10.54 3.97
CA LEU A 299 -29.45 -11.15 3.55
C LEU A 299 -29.70 -12.49 4.25
N ASP A 300 -28.74 -13.01 5.01
CA ASP A 300 -28.87 -14.27 5.74
C ASP A 300 -29.71 -14.03 7.02
N PRO A 301 -30.89 -14.69 7.14
CA PRO A 301 -31.72 -14.53 8.34
C PRO A 301 -31.08 -15.05 9.62
N SER A 302 -30.07 -15.92 9.51
CA SER A 302 -29.35 -16.46 10.66
C SER A 302 -28.19 -15.57 11.12
N ALA A 303 -27.83 -14.53 10.33
CA ALA A 303 -26.75 -13.64 10.67
C ALA A 303 -27.11 -12.75 11.86
N PRO A 304 -26.15 -12.42 12.76
CA PRO A 304 -26.40 -11.52 13.88
C PRO A 304 -26.85 -10.12 13.41
N SER A 305 -27.80 -9.55 14.12
CA SER A 305 -28.35 -8.23 13.81
C SER A 305 -27.56 -7.11 14.48
#